data_7ad27e6a4357f10b256007029d732173
#
_entry.id   7ad27e6a4357f10b256007029d732173
#
_cell.length_a   1.000
_cell.length_b   1.000
_cell.length_c   1.000
_cell.angle_alpha   90.00
_cell.angle_beta   90.00
_cell.angle_gamma   90.00
#
_symmetry.space_group_name_H-M   'P 1'
#
loop_
_entity.id
_entity.type
_entity.pdbx_description
1 polymer ?
#
loop_
_entity_poly.entity_id
_entity_poly.type
_entity_poly.pdbx_seq_one_letter_code
_entity_poly.pdbx_strand_id
1 'polypeptide(L)'
;MSDVNIFIFANPEWLWLLLAVVAIPIIYLLLRLYRKRKLKSFGNVAVLSGLMPDYSGARGWIKIVLFSLAIGFMALALARPQTGSKLRSTEVEGREVVLVVDVSNSMLAEDVTPSRMERTRYAISRLVQRLKEERLGIVAFAEEAEVLLPITGDYKMAESMVKRLSPSLIARQGTDIGEALEVALLSFTESTKESHSRVVILITDGEEHNQRIEAAIESAKAQGVMVCAIGIGTPEGTPLKIDGELIEDEEGKMVVTKLGEPLLQHVAEATGGIYVRSRNESFGLEEIIERLDQIEATQLTQITFEEYDEQYQWFLGAALLLLLAEVFVMERRNPLLKGVRLFERENNNTK
;
A
#
# COMPACT_ATOMS: atom_id res chain seq x y z
N MET A 1 -24.25 10.74 -12.68
CA MET A 1 -24.59 9.48 -12.01
C MET A 1 -24.83 9.84 -10.57
N SER A 2 -26.02 9.56 -10.04
CA SER A 2 -26.47 9.98 -8.71
C SER A 2 -25.64 9.30 -7.64
N ASP A 3 -24.98 10.11 -6.80
CA ASP A 3 -24.30 9.66 -5.59
C ASP A 3 -25.32 8.97 -4.68
N VAL A 4 -25.32 7.66 -4.68
CA VAL A 4 -26.05 6.89 -3.67
C VAL A 4 -25.24 7.00 -2.39
N ASN A 5 -25.63 7.93 -1.51
CA ASN A 5 -25.11 8.00 -0.15
C ASN A 5 -25.51 6.72 0.59
N ILE A 6 -24.71 5.69 0.50
CA ILE A 6 -24.89 4.45 1.26
C ILE A 6 -24.40 4.76 2.68
N PHE A 7 -25.36 4.76 3.63
CA PHE A 7 -25.06 4.91 5.06
C PHE A 7 -24.88 3.52 5.66
N ILE A 8 -23.65 3.20 6.06
CA ILE A 8 -23.28 1.88 6.58
C ILE A 8 -22.72 2.05 7.99
N PHE A 9 -22.96 1.07 8.87
CA PHE A 9 -22.33 1.00 10.19
C PHE A 9 -21.20 -0.02 10.17
N ALA A 10 -20.00 0.38 10.59
CA ALA A 10 -18.85 -0.52 10.68
C ALA A 10 -19.06 -1.61 11.75
N ASN A 11 -19.71 -1.24 12.88
CA ASN A 11 -19.96 -2.13 14.01
C ASN A 11 -21.43 -2.10 14.43
N PRO A 12 -22.35 -2.74 13.70
CA PRO A 12 -23.79 -2.67 13.95
C PRO A 12 -24.19 -3.31 15.29
N GLU A 13 -23.38 -4.17 15.86
CA GLU A 13 -23.61 -4.80 17.17
C GLU A 13 -23.74 -3.79 18.32
N TRP A 14 -23.07 -2.63 18.26
CA TRP A 14 -23.17 -1.60 19.26
C TRP A 14 -24.54 -0.88 19.29
N LEU A 15 -25.36 -1.05 18.25
CA LEU A 15 -26.72 -0.51 18.23
C LEU A 15 -27.64 -1.13 19.30
N TRP A 16 -27.30 -2.33 19.84
CA TRP A 16 -28.02 -2.88 20.99
C TRP A 16 -28.01 -1.97 22.22
N LEU A 17 -26.97 -1.13 22.38
CA LEU A 17 -26.93 -0.12 23.45
C LEU A 17 -28.03 0.92 23.35
N LEU A 18 -28.66 1.11 22.19
CA LEU A 18 -29.84 1.97 22.05
C LEU A 18 -31.01 1.51 22.90
N LEU A 19 -31.10 0.23 23.25
CA LEU A 19 -32.10 -0.27 24.20
C LEU A 19 -31.94 0.36 25.58
N ALA A 20 -30.72 0.73 25.98
CA ALA A 20 -30.47 1.41 27.24
C ALA A 20 -31.11 2.81 27.29
N VAL A 21 -31.26 3.48 26.14
CA VAL A 21 -31.92 4.81 26.06
C VAL A 21 -33.36 4.73 26.52
N VAL A 22 -34.04 3.62 26.25
CA VAL A 22 -35.43 3.39 26.70
C VAL A 22 -35.47 2.77 28.10
N ALA A 23 -34.57 1.86 28.40
CA ALA A 23 -34.52 1.12 29.66
C ALA A 23 -34.22 2.06 30.86
N ILE A 24 -33.29 2.99 30.73
CA ILE A 24 -32.89 3.92 31.81
C ILE A 24 -34.06 4.79 32.32
N PRO A 25 -34.82 5.50 31.45
CA PRO A 25 -36.02 6.27 31.90
C PRO A 25 -37.09 5.38 32.51
N ILE A 26 -37.30 4.17 31.99
CA ILE A 26 -38.28 3.23 32.54
C ILE A 26 -37.87 2.79 33.95
N ILE A 27 -36.61 2.38 34.14
CA ILE A 27 -36.08 2.01 35.47
C ILE A 27 -36.21 3.18 36.43
N TYR A 28 -35.86 4.39 36.01
CA TYR A 28 -36.01 5.58 36.82
C TYR A 28 -37.46 5.83 37.23
N LEU A 29 -38.41 5.66 36.33
CA LEU A 29 -39.85 5.80 36.60
C LEU A 29 -40.30 4.78 37.63
N LEU A 30 -39.90 3.49 37.47
CA LEU A 30 -40.26 2.43 38.43
C LEU A 30 -39.66 2.71 39.83
N LEU A 31 -38.42 3.12 39.91
CA LEU A 31 -37.76 3.50 41.15
C LEU A 31 -38.44 4.71 41.80
N ARG A 32 -38.85 5.70 41.02
CA ARG A 32 -39.59 6.87 41.52
C ARG A 32 -40.97 6.51 42.05
N LEU A 33 -41.69 5.62 41.35
CA LEU A 33 -42.98 5.12 41.83
C LEU A 33 -42.82 4.31 43.13
N TYR A 34 -41.77 3.47 43.19
CA TYR A 34 -41.45 2.71 44.40
C TYR A 34 -41.13 3.63 45.59
N ARG A 35 -40.25 4.64 45.37
CA ARG A 35 -39.92 5.63 46.38
C ARG A 35 -41.17 6.43 46.86
N LYS A 36 -42.06 6.83 45.95
CA LYS A 36 -43.31 7.47 46.27
C LYS A 36 -44.23 6.62 47.17
N ARG A 37 -44.31 5.31 46.85
CA ARG A 37 -45.10 4.38 47.68
C ARG A 37 -44.52 4.22 49.08
N LYS A 38 -43.20 4.11 49.22
CA LYS A 38 -42.53 4.05 50.52
C LYS A 38 -42.70 5.35 51.31
N LEU A 39 -42.58 6.52 50.71
CA LEU A 39 -42.80 7.82 51.37
C LEU A 39 -44.23 7.98 51.91
N LYS A 40 -45.23 7.46 51.18
CA LYS A 40 -46.63 7.45 51.69
C LYS A 40 -46.81 6.56 52.93
N SER A 41 -46.00 5.55 53.12
CA SER A 41 -45.99 4.69 54.29
C SER A 41 -45.34 5.30 55.53
N PHE A 42 -44.50 6.35 55.33
CA PHE A 42 -43.81 7.05 56.44
C PHE A 42 -44.56 8.22 57.04
N GLY A 43 -45.62 8.72 56.41
CA GLY A 43 -46.40 9.82 56.94
C GLY A 43 -47.08 10.73 55.90
N ASN A 44 -47.60 11.88 56.33
CA ASN A 44 -48.31 12.81 55.46
C ASN A 44 -47.33 13.49 54.49
N VAL A 45 -47.48 13.21 53.17
CA VAL A 45 -46.63 13.71 52.10
C VAL A 45 -46.55 15.25 52.07
N ALA A 46 -47.61 15.95 52.53
CA ALA A 46 -47.62 17.41 52.58
C ALA A 46 -46.62 17.97 53.61
N VAL A 47 -46.43 17.32 54.74
CA VAL A 47 -45.45 17.71 55.78
C VAL A 47 -44.00 17.41 55.28
N LEU A 48 -43.81 16.28 54.65
CA LEU A 48 -42.50 15.92 54.06
C LEU A 48 -42.08 16.86 52.93
N SER A 49 -43.03 17.34 52.11
CA SER A 49 -42.70 18.28 51.01
C SER A 49 -42.24 19.62 51.52
N GLY A 50 -42.75 20.05 52.69
CA GLY A 50 -42.32 21.29 53.39
C GLY A 50 -40.90 21.22 53.95
N LEU A 51 -40.39 20.00 54.25
CA LEU A 51 -39.01 19.74 54.69
C LEU A 51 -37.99 19.64 53.54
N MET A 52 -38.45 19.60 52.29
CA MET A 52 -37.60 19.52 51.08
C MET A 52 -37.95 20.63 50.07
N PRO A 53 -37.80 21.91 50.40
CA PRO A 53 -38.24 23.04 49.56
C PRO A 53 -37.48 23.14 48.23
N ASP A 54 -36.28 22.60 48.15
CA ASP A 54 -35.39 22.71 46.96
C ASP A 54 -35.50 21.53 46.02
N TYR A 55 -36.33 20.51 46.29
CA TYR A 55 -36.46 19.33 45.43
C TYR A 55 -37.43 19.59 44.26
N SER A 56 -36.91 19.53 43.04
CA SER A 56 -37.70 19.67 41.81
C SER A 56 -37.74 18.33 41.05
N GLY A 57 -38.91 17.69 41.05
CA GLY A 57 -39.09 16.43 40.33
C GLY A 57 -38.95 16.54 38.80
N ALA A 58 -39.08 17.73 38.23
CA ALA A 58 -38.89 17.98 36.81
C ALA A 58 -37.40 17.92 36.42
N ARG A 59 -36.52 18.46 37.26
CA ARG A 59 -35.07 18.46 37.00
C ARG A 59 -34.46 17.07 36.99
N GLY A 60 -34.93 16.17 37.88
CA GLY A 60 -34.53 14.78 37.88
C GLY A 60 -34.89 14.06 36.56
N TRP A 61 -36.05 14.39 35.97
CA TRP A 61 -36.44 13.87 34.67
C TRP A 61 -35.54 14.41 33.54
N ILE A 62 -35.27 15.71 33.52
CA ILE A 62 -34.39 16.34 32.52
C ILE A 62 -33.02 15.69 32.57
N LYS A 63 -32.48 15.46 33.76
CA LYS A 63 -31.20 14.84 33.98
C LYS A 63 -31.14 13.43 33.38
N ILE A 64 -32.14 12.59 33.69
CA ILE A 64 -32.20 11.21 33.17
C ILE A 64 -32.37 11.18 31.64
N VAL A 65 -33.18 12.10 31.09
CA VAL A 65 -33.37 12.21 29.64
C VAL A 65 -32.04 12.61 28.93
N LEU A 66 -31.33 13.62 29.45
CA LEU A 66 -30.04 14.05 28.92
C LEU A 66 -29.04 12.92 28.99
N PHE A 67 -28.95 12.20 30.11
CA PHE A 67 -28.06 11.08 30.29
C PHE A 67 -28.39 9.92 29.32
N SER A 68 -29.67 9.59 29.17
CA SER A 68 -30.10 8.54 28.22
C SER A 68 -29.78 8.91 26.79
N LEU A 69 -30.01 10.15 26.38
CA LEU A 69 -29.68 10.67 25.07
C LEU A 69 -28.15 10.62 24.83
N ALA A 70 -27.36 11.01 25.83
CA ALA A 70 -25.89 10.93 25.73
C ALA A 70 -25.43 9.50 25.49
N ILE A 71 -26.01 8.49 26.18
CA ILE A 71 -25.72 7.06 25.92
C ILE A 71 -26.17 6.69 24.51
N GLY A 72 -27.30 7.20 24.01
CA GLY A 72 -27.73 6.93 22.63
C GLY A 72 -26.73 7.46 21.58
N PHE A 73 -26.29 8.71 21.77
CA PHE A 73 -25.27 9.27 20.87
C PHE A 73 -23.92 8.55 20.99
N MET A 74 -23.57 8.08 22.17
CA MET A 74 -22.37 7.26 22.38
C MET A 74 -22.48 5.90 21.67
N ALA A 75 -23.66 5.26 21.74
CA ALA A 75 -23.92 4.01 21.00
C ALA A 75 -23.79 4.19 19.50
N LEU A 76 -24.31 5.31 18.97
CA LEU A 76 -24.16 5.66 17.55
C LEU A 76 -22.70 5.94 17.19
N ALA A 77 -21.93 6.61 18.05
CA ALA A 77 -20.51 6.82 17.83
C ALA A 77 -19.73 5.52 17.79
N LEU A 78 -20.03 4.57 18.70
CA LEU A 78 -19.40 3.24 18.75
C LEU A 78 -19.79 2.37 17.55
N ALA A 79 -20.99 2.54 17.01
CA ALA A 79 -21.43 1.84 15.79
C ALA A 79 -20.69 2.35 14.54
N ARG A 80 -19.91 3.44 14.64
CA ARG A 80 -19.07 4.04 13.58
C ARG A 80 -19.86 4.21 12.28
N PRO A 81 -20.80 5.16 12.20
CA PRO A 81 -21.51 5.45 10.97
C PRO A 81 -20.54 5.96 9.91
N GLN A 82 -20.59 5.37 8.73
CA GLN A 82 -19.75 5.64 7.57
C GLN A 82 -20.62 6.17 6.44
N THR A 83 -20.18 7.25 5.79
CA THR A 83 -20.88 7.85 4.66
C THR A 83 -19.95 7.99 3.47
N GLY A 84 -20.45 7.63 2.28
CA GLY A 84 -19.73 7.78 1.03
C GLY A 84 -18.56 6.80 0.89
N SER A 85 -18.29 6.37 -0.32
CA SER A 85 -17.05 5.71 -0.67
C SER A 85 -16.15 6.74 -1.35
N LYS A 86 -15.07 7.13 -0.71
CA LYS A 86 -13.98 7.81 -1.41
C LYS A 86 -13.11 6.72 -2.02
N LEU A 87 -13.11 6.67 -3.34
CA LEU A 87 -12.14 5.90 -4.08
C LEU A 87 -10.77 6.55 -3.85
N ARG A 88 -10.04 6.07 -2.86
CA ARG A 88 -8.65 6.46 -2.71
C ARG A 88 -7.84 5.50 -3.57
N SER A 89 -7.40 5.97 -4.72
CA SER A 89 -6.28 5.34 -5.40
C SER A 89 -5.10 5.43 -4.43
N THR A 90 -4.74 4.35 -3.79
CA THR A 90 -3.42 4.28 -3.17
C THR A 90 -2.45 4.32 -4.35
N GLU A 91 -1.76 5.43 -4.52
CA GLU A 91 -0.60 5.48 -5.40
C GLU A 91 0.30 4.35 -4.93
N VAL A 92 0.45 3.33 -5.78
CA VAL A 92 1.43 2.28 -5.56
C VAL A 92 2.77 3.00 -5.64
N GLU A 93 3.39 3.24 -4.49
CA GLU A 93 4.66 3.97 -4.42
C GLU A 93 5.73 3.15 -5.13
N GLY A 94 5.92 3.42 -6.42
CA GLY A 94 7.02 2.97 -7.24
C GLY A 94 7.05 1.47 -7.56
N ARG A 95 7.82 1.12 -8.59
CA ARG A 95 8.16 -0.26 -8.98
C ARG A 95 9.54 -0.60 -8.43
N GLU A 96 9.79 -1.87 -8.14
CA GLU A 96 11.14 -2.38 -7.92
C GLU A 96 11.64 -3.00 -9.21
N VAL A 97 12.67 -2.43 -9.79
CA VAL A 97 13.29 -2.87 -11.04
C VAL A 97 14.70 -3.36 -10.76
N VAL A 98 14.98 -4.61 -11.05
CA VAL A 98 16.33 -5.17 -10.97
C VAL A 98 16.90 -5.36 -12.37
N LEU A 99 17.98 -4.65 -12.66
CA LEU A 99 18.73 -4.81 -13.91
C LEU A 99 19.70 -5.95 -13.73
N VAL A 100 19.54 -7.02 -14.52
CA VAL A 100 20.43 -8.18 -14.56
C VAL A 100 21.28 -8.08 -15.81
N VAL A 101 22.54 -7.77 -15.63
CA VAL A 101 23.43 -7.37 -16.72
C VAL A 101 24.55 -8.38 -16.91
N ASP A 102 24.60 -8.95 -18.09
CA ASP A 102 25.66 -9.82 -18.51
C ASP A 102 26.99 -9.05 -18.66
N VAL A 103 28.01 -9.52 -17.98
CA VAL A 103 29.38 -8.99 -18.05
C VAL A 103 30.38 -10.04 -18.50
N SER A 104 29.91 -11.09 -19.16
CA SER A 104 30.79 -12.12 -19.75
C SER A 104 31.67 -11.55 -20.86
N ASN A 105 32.72 -12.29 -21.22
CA ASN A 105 33.65 -11.89 -22.30
C ASN A 105 32.95 -11.71 -23.64
N SER A 106 31.87 -12.45 -23.93
CA SER A 106 31.08 -12.31 -25.16
C SER A 106 30.51 -10.90 -25.34
N MET A 107 30.32 -10.17 -24.25
CA MET A 107 29.86 -8.78 -24.27
C MET A 107 30.91 -7.77 -24.78
N LEU A 108 32.15 -8.19 -24.95
CA LEU A 108 33.20 -7.40 -25.65
C LEU A 108 33.06 -7.42 -27.15
N ALA A 109 32.20 -8.28 -27.71
CA ALA A 109 32.00 -8.38 -29.16
C ALA A 109 31.57 -7.05 -29.78
N GLU A 110 32.06 -6.76 -30.98
CA GLU A 110 31.90 -5.50 -31.72
C GLU A 110 30.91 -5.62 -32.89
N ASP A 111 30.05 -6.64 -32.88
CA ASP A 111 28.96 -6.78 -33.86
C ASP A 111 27.87 -5.69 -33.70
N VAL A 112 27.90 -5.02 -32.57
CA VAL A 112 27.08 -3.83 -32.25
C VAL A 112 28.03 -2.70 -31.85
N THR A 113 27.90 -1.53 -32.46
CA THR A 113 28.83 -0.40 -32.27
C THR A 113 28.56 0.37 -30.96
N PRO A 114 29.56 0.69 -30.10
CA PRO A 114 31.01 0.36 -30.27
C PRO A 114 31.33 -1.06 -29.87
N SER A 115 30.72 -1.62 -28.83
CA SER A 115 30.69 -3.02 -28.41
C SER A 115 29.39 -3.30 -27.70
N ARG A 116 29.01 -4.57 -27.48
CA ARG A 116 27.80 -4.94 -26.74
C ARG A 116 27.81 -4.33 -25.35
N MET A 117 28.93 -4.39 -24.62
CA MET A 117 29.08 -3.86 -23.26
C MET A 117 28.96 -2.32 -23.23
N GLU A 118 29.65 -1.60 -24.10
CA GLU A 118 29.56 -0.13 -24.14
C GLU A 118 28.16 0.34 -24.45
N ARG A 119 27.51 -0.35 -25.39
CA ARG A 119 26.13 -0.05 -25.75
C ARG A 119 25.17 -0.31 -24.61
N THR A 120 25.38 -1.41 -23.86
CA THR A 120 24.63 -1.75 -22.66
C THR A 120 24.77 -0.66 -21.60
N ARG A 121 26.01 -0.23 -21.29
CA ARG A 121 26.26 0.86 -20.34
C ARG A 121 25.52 2.16 -20.71
N TYR A 122 25.62 2.53 -22.00
CA TYR A 122 24.94 3.74 -22.50
C TYR A 122 23.43 3.63 -22.36
N ALA A 123 22.85 2.49 -22.73
CA ALA A 123 21.41 2.28 -22.65
C ALA A 123 20.89 2.27 -21.22
N ILE A 124 21.56 1.55 -20.31
CA ILE A 124 21.19 1.54 -18.89
C ILE A 124 21.31 2.92 -18.28
N SER A 125 22.34 3.70 -18.62
CA SER A 125 22.46 5.08 -18.14
C SER A 125 21.27 5.94 -18.58
N ARG A 126 20.74 5.75 -19.78
CA ARG A 126 19.52 6.45 -20.24
C ARG A 126 18.27 5.93 -19.54
N LEU A 127 18.19 4.63 -19.27
CA LEU A 127 17.10 4.02 -18.54
C LEU A 127 17.01 4.60 -17.11
N VAL A 128 18.14 4.62 -16.39
CA VAL A 128 18.25 5.16 -15.04
C VAL A 128 17.76 6.62 -14.96
N GLN A 129 18.02 7.41 -16.01
CA GLN A 129 17.54 8.82 -16.07
C GLN A 129 16.04 8.95 -16.29
N ARG A 130 15.38 7.93 -16.86
CA ARG A 130 13.93 7.92 -17.12
C ARG A 130 13.13 7.35 -15.95
N LEU A 131 13.67 6.34 -15.28
CA LEU A 131 13.03 5.66 -14.15
C LEU A 131 13.23 6.47 -12.84
N LYS A 132 12.62 7.67 -12.75
CA LYS A 132 12.84 8.58 -11.60
C LYS A 132 11.96 8.30 -10.38
N GLU A 133 10.96 7.44 -10.52
CA GLU A 133 9.98 7.12 -9.46
C GLU A 133 10.12 5.68 -8.98
N GLU A 134 10.97 4.88 -9.65
CA GLU A 134 11.20 3.47 -9.32
C GLU A 134 12.42 3.28 -8.41
N ARG A 135 12.45 2.14 -7.73
CA ARG A 135 13.63 1.68 -6.98
C ARG A 135 14.43 0.73 -7.84
N LEU A 136 15.71 1.01 -8.02
CA LEU A 136 16.59 0.27 -8.91
C LEU A 136 17.59 -0.59 -8.15
N GLY A 137 17.73 -1.86 -8.56
CA GLY A 137 18.84 -2.75 -8.22
C GLY A 137 19.66 -3.11 -9.45
N ILE A 138 20.91 -3.48 -9.28
CA ILE A 138 21.80 -3.95 -10.37
C ILE A 138 22.47 -5.24 -9.92
N VAL A 139 22.29 -6.29 -10.68
CA VAL A 139 23.00 -7.57 -10.59
C VAL A 139 23.88 -7.70 -11.83
N ALA A 140 25.17 -7.90 -11.65
CA ALA A 140 26.09 -8.24 -12.72
C ALA A 140 26.34 -9.75 -12.70
N PHE A 141 26.41 -10.38 -13.85
CA PHE A 141 26.64 -11.82 -13.93
C PHE A 141 27.52 -12.24 -15.11
N ALA A 142 28.17 -13.37 -14.95
CA ALA A 142 28.85 -14.18 -15.95
C ALA A 142 28.58 -15.64 -15.58
N GLU A 143 29.60 -16.46 -15.22
CA GLU A 143 29.35 -17.78 -14.62
C GLU A 143 28.80 -17.71 -13.20
N GLU A 144 29.10 -16.65 -12.48
CA GLU A 144 28.60 -16.32 -11.14
C GLU A 144 27.83 -14.99 -11.20
N ALA A 145 26.90 -14.78 -10.28
CA ALA A 145 26.11 -13.54 -10.20
C ALA A 145 26.37 -12.80 -8.89
N GLU A 146 26.55 -11.48 -8.96
CA GLU A 146 26.81 -10.61 -7.82
C GLU A 146 25.88 -9.41 -7.82
N VAL A 147 25.37 -9.02 -6.63
CA VAL A 147 24.59 -7.79 -6.44
C VAL A 147 25.55 -6.61 -6.43
N LEU A 148 25.62 -5.89 -7.56
CA LEU A 148 26.45 -4.69 -7.69
C LEU A 148 25.83 -3.48 -6.99
N LEU A 149 24.48 -3.38 -7.00
CA LEU A 149 23.71 -2.33 -6.32
C LEU A 149 22.45 -2.96 -5.74
N PRO A 150 22.28 -2.96 -4.41
CA PRO A 150 21.00 -3.30 -3.78
C PRO A 150 19.89 -2.32 -4.20
N ILE A 151 18.63 -2.75 -4.13
CA ILE A 151 17.49 -1.94 -4.55
C ILE A 151 17.46 -0.61 -3.78
N THR A 152 17.56 0.49 -4.49
CA THR A 152 17.65 1.85 -3.94
C THR A 152 16.97 2.89 -4.84
N GLY A 153 16.58 4.03 -4.26
CA GLY A 153 16.17 5.23 -5.00
C GLY A 153 17.32 6.19 -5.32
N ASP A 154 18.59 5.81 -5.04
CA ASP A 154 19.75 6.66 -5.33
C ASP A 154 20.24 6.45 -6.77
N TYR A 155 19.69 7.23 -7.68
CA TYR A 155 20.04 7.18 -9.11
C TYR A 155 21.47 7.60 -9.41
N LYS A 156 22.07 8.45 -8.57
CA LYS A 156 23.49 8.86 -8.76
C LYS A 156 24.41 7.69 -8.48
N MET A 157 24.08 6.91 -7.45
CA MET A 157 24.80 5.68 -7.16
C MET A 157 24.60 4.67 -8.28
N ALA A 158 23.38 4.48 -8.78
CA ALA A 158 23.09 3.61 -9.92
C ALA A 158 23.90 3.99 -11.17
N GLU A 159 23.94 5.26 -11.56
CA GLU A 159 24.78 5.76 -12.68
C GLU A 159 26.25 5.49 -12.46
N SER A 160 26.75 5.62 -11.23
CA SER A 160 28.15 5.32 -10.88
C SER A 160 28.47 3.83 -11.05
N MET A 161 27.55 2.95 -10.64
CA MET A 161 27.71 1.51 -10.76
C MET A 161 27.63 1.03 -12.22
N VAL A 162 26.74 1.62 -13.02
CA VAL A 162 26.64 1.32 -14.46
C VAL A 162 27.97 1.58 -15.20
N LYS A 163 28.68 2.66 -14.84
CA LYS A 163 29.99 2.96 -15.44
C LYS A 163 31.07 1.96 -15.10
N ARG A 164 30.90 1.19 -14.02
CA ARG A 164 31.85 0.15 -13.58
C ARG A 164 31.58 -1.23 -14.21
N LEU A 165 30.44 -1.41 -14.89
CA LEU A 165 30.14 -2.66 -15.56
C LEU A 165 31.26 -3.02 -16.55
N SER A 166 31.90 -4.13 -16.35
CA SER A 166 32.96 -4.65 -17.22
C SER A 166 33.17 -6.14 -16.95
N PRO A 167 33.72 -6.91 -17.90
CA PRO A 167 34.03 -8.33 -17.69
C PRO A 167 34.96 -8.60 -16.51
N SER A 168 35.79 -7.64 -16.16
CA SER A 168 36.72 -7.76 -15.00
C SER A 168 36.03 -7.75 -13.63
N LEU A 169 34.72 -7.48 -13.54
CA LEU A 169 33.98 -7.54 -12.27
C LEU A 169 33.85 -8.96 -11.73
N ILE A 170 33.68 -9.93 -12.62
CA ILE A 170 33.48 -11.33 -12.24
C ILE A 170 34.68 -12.14 -12.71
N ALA A 171 35.31 -12.84 -11.76
CA ALA A 171 36.54 -13.56 -12.04
C ALA A 171 36.32 -14.80 -12.90
N ARG A 172 35.18 -15.49 -12.69
CA ARG A 172 34.83 -16.67 -13.46
C ARG A 172 33.99 -16.27 -14.67
N GLN A 173 34.57 -16.48 -15.84
CA GLN A 173 33.93 -16.18 -17.11
C GLN A 173 33.07 -17.36 -17.59
N GLY A 174 31.96 -17.08 -18.18
CA GLY A 174 30.92 -18.01 -18.60
C GLY A 174 29.58 -17.26 -18.60
N THR A 175 28.47 -17.98 -18.67
CA THR A 175 27.14 -17.38 -18.63
C THR A 175 26.19 -18.33 -17.93
N ASP A 176 25.66 -17.93 -16.74
CA ASP A 176 24.60 -18.64 -16.00
C ASP A 176 23.44 -17.67 -15.74
N ILE A 177 22.49 -17.64 -16.68
CA ILE A 177 21.28 -16.80 -16.59
C ILE A 177 20.39 -17.29 -15.45
N GLY A 178 20.37 -18.59 -15.18
CA GLY A 178 19.59 -19.19 -14.11
C GLY A 178 20.02 -18.64 -12.75
N GLU A 179 21.32 -18.68 -12.43
CA GLU A 179 21.87 -18.12 -11.19
C GLU A 179 21.63 -16.59 -11.11
N ALA A 180 21.82 -15.88 -12.23
CA ALA A 180 21.57 -14.44 -12.29
C ALA A 180 20.12 -14.07 -11.92
N LEU A 181 19.15 -14.82 -12.42
CA LEU A 181 17.74 -14.64 -12.08
C LEU A 181 17.46 -14.97 -10.61
N GLU A 182 18.03 -16.05 -10.07
CA GLU A 182 17.86 -16.40 -8.65
C GLU A 182 18.40 -15.30 -7.73
N VAL A 183 19.59 -14.76 -8.00
CA VAL A 183 20.18 -13.64 -7.25
C VAL A 183 19.32 -12.37 -7.36
N ALA A 184 18.77 -12.10 -8.55
CA ALA A 184 17.86 -10.99 -8.75
C ALA A 184 16.57 -11.16 -7.93
N LEU A 185 15.98 -12.35 -7.91
CA LEU A 185 14.78 -12.66 -7.14
C LEU A 185 15.01 -12.50 -5.64
N LEU A 186 16.18 -12.88 -5.12
CA LEU A 186 16.57 -12.68 -3.73
C LEU A 186 16.83 -11.22 -3.37
N SER A 187 17.08 -10.36 -4.36
CA SER A 187 17.32 -8.93 -4.14
C SER A 187 16.04 -8.13 -3.80
N PHE A 188 14.85 -8.65 -4.13
CA PHE A 188 13.59 -8.02 -3.82
C PHE A 188 13.27 -8.11 -2.33
N THR A 189 12.75 -7.02 -1.76
CA THR A 189 12.40 -6.96 -0.34
C THR A 189 11.07 -7.67 -0.06
N GLU A 190 10.99 -8.48 1.00
CA GLU A 190 9.74 -9.19 1.35
C GLU A 190 8.57 -8.25 1.68
N SER A 191 8.86 -7.09 2.25
CA SER A 191 7.86 -6.08 2.62
C SER A 191 7.14 -5.45 1.41
N THR A 192 7.67 -5.60 0.21
CA THR A 192 7.12 -5.03 -1.02
C THR A 192 6.20 -5.99 -1.79
N LYS A 193 6.03 -7.24 -1.31
CA LYS A 193 5.22 -8.27 -2.00
C LYS A 193 3.75 -7.86 -2.25
N GLU A 194 3.20 -7.02 -1.41
CA GLU A 194 1.77 -6.68 -1.47
C GLU A 194 1.46 -5.34 -2.17
N SER A 195 2.45 -4.47 -2.35
CA SER A 195 2.21 -3.09 -2.79
C SER A 195 2.99 -2.63 -4.03
N HIS A 196 4.00 -3.39 -4.49
CA HIS A 196 4.86 -2.95 -5.60
C HIS A 196 4.94 -4.00 -6.71
N SER A 197 4.93 -3.51 -7.95
CA SER A 197 5.28 -4.36 -9.10
C SER A 197 6.76 -4.66 -9.11
N ARG A 198 7.13 -5.93 -9.29
CA ARG A 198 8.50 -6.42 -9.34
C ARG A 198 8.87 -6.81 -10.74
N VAL A 199 9.91 -6.21 -11.24
CA VAL A 199 10.36 -6.43 -12.61
C VAL A 199 11.84 -6.69 -12.66
N VAL A 200 12.25 -7.71 -13.41
CA VAL A 200 13.63 -7.96 -13.81
C VAL A 200 13.79 -7.54 -15.26
N ILE A 201 14.84 -6.77 -15.57
CA ILE A 201 15.26 -6.48 -16.94
C ILE A 201 16.57 -7.21 -17.17
N LEU A 202 16.50 -8.33 -17.85
CA LEU A 202 17.64 -9.17 -18.22
C LEU A 202 18.28 -8.64 -19.51
N ILE A 203 19.58 -8.36 -19.49
CA ILE A 203 20.34 -7.80 -20.60
C ILE A 203 21.54 -8.73 -20.86
N THR A 204 21.48 -9.51 -21.94
CA THR A 204 22.48 -10.53 -22.28
C THR A 204 22.45 -10.83 -23.76
N ASP A 205 23.44 -11.53 -24.24
CA ASP A 205 23.41 -12.15 -25.60
C ASP A 205 22.70 -13.52 -25.59
N GLY A 206 22.33 -14.04 -24.41
CA GLY A 206 21.54 -15.26 -24.29
C GLY A 206 22.34 -16.57 -24.59
N GLU A 207 23.65 -16.54 -24.56
CA GLU A 207 24.47 -17.75 -24.59
C GLU A 207 24.43 -18.39 -23.19
N GLU A 208 23.68 -19.47 -23.03
CA GLU A 208 23.48 -20.18 -21.76
C GLU A 208 24.30 -21.46 -21.75
N HIS A 209 25.03 -21.71 -20.68
CA HIS A 209 25.86 -22.89 -20.53
C HIS A 209 25.38 -23.87 -19.46
N ASN A 210 24.38 -23.44 -18.64
CA ASN A 210 23.85 -24.19 -17.51
C ASN A 210 22.35 -24.49 -17.65
N GLN A 211 21.89 -25.62 -17.10
CA GLN A 211 20.49 -26.08 -17.20
C GLN A 211 19.57 -25.54 -16.05
N ARG A 212 19.97 -24.49 -15.33
CA ARG A 212 19.22 -23.99 -14.17
C ARG A 212 18.08 -23.04 -14.53
N ILE A 213 18.01 -22.60 -15.77
CA ILE A 213 17.12 -21.53 -16.19
C ILE A 213 15.63 -21.85 -15.96
N GLU A 214 15.21 -23.10 -16.18
CA GLU A 214 13.81 -23.49 -15.96
C GLU A 214 13.38 -23.36 -14.49
N ALA A 215 14.25 -23.72 -13.55
CA ALA A 215 13.98 -23.57 -12.13
C ALA A 215 13.86 -22.09 -11.73
N ALA A 216 14.71 -21.22 -12.29
CA ALA A 216 14.65 -19.78 -12.07
C ALA A 216 13.38 -19.15 -12.65
N ILE A 217 12.94 -19.58 -13.83
CA ILE A 217 11.66 -19.16 -14.44
C ILE A 217 10.47 -19.53 -13.53
N GLU A 218 10.42 -20.76 -13.03
CA GLU A 218 9.35 -21.20 -12.14
C GLU A 218 9.37 -20.43 -10.81
N SER A 219 10.57 -20.10 -10.29
CA SER A 219 10.72 -19.26 -9.09
C SER A 219 10.21 -17.83 -9.33
N ALA A 220 10.52 -17.25 -10.50
CA ALA A 220 10.03 -15.92 -10.87
C ALA A 220 8.48 -15.88 -10.96
N LYS A 221 7.88 -16.89 -11.62
CA LYS A 221 6.42 -17.04 -11.69
C LYS A 221 5.77 -17.18 -10.31
N ALA A 222 6.35 -18.04 -9.46
CA ALA A 222 5.82 -18.27 -8.11
C ALA A 222 5.86 -17.01 -7.24
N GLN A 223 6.81 -16.10 -7.49
CA GLN A 223 6.95 -14.83 -6.80
C GLN A 223 6.20 -13.68 -7.48
N GLY A 224 5.57 -13.91 -8.63
CA GLY A 224 4.88 -12.86 -9.41
C GLY A 224 5.83 -11.81 -9.99
N VAL A 225 7.09 -12.18 -10.25
CA VAL A 225 8.11 -11.31 -10.85
C VAL A 225 8.08 -11.44 -12.36
N MET A 226 7.91 -10.33 -13.05
CA MET A 226 7.96 -10.27 -14.50
C MET A 226 9.41 -10.11 -14.97
N VAL A 227 9.83 -10.88 -15.97
CA VAL A 227 11.15 -10.77 -16.58
C VAL A 227 11.03 -10.26 -18.00
N CYS A 228 11.54 -9.05 -18.26
CA CYS A 228 11.71 -8.50 -19.59
C CYS A 228 13.15 -8.79 -20.06
N ALA A 229 13.34 -9.25 -21.27
CA ALA A 229 14.67 -9.59 -21.78
C ALA A 229 15.07 -8.70 -22.96
N ILE A 230 16.31 -8.19 -22.92
CA ILE A 230 16.95 -7.47 -24.02
C ILE A 230 18.08 -8.32 -24.56
N GLY A 231 17.93 -8.79 -25.78
CA GLY A 231 18.96 -9.53 -26.48
C GLY A 231 19.95 -8.60 -27.19
N ILE A 232 21.23 -8.75 -26.91
CA ILE A 232 22.30 -7.94 -27.52
C ILE A 232 23.19 -8.80 -28.37
N GLY A 233 23.36 -8.39 -29.61
CA GLY A 233 24.20 -9.11 -30.57
C GLY A 233 23.47 -9.46 -31.87
N THR A 234 24.14 -10.20 -32.73
CA THR A 234 23.60 -10.64 -34.01
C THR A 234 23.43 -12.18 -34.03
N PRO A 235 22.33 -12.68 -34.65
CA PRO A 235 22.14 -14.14 -34.78
C PRO A 235 23.17 -14.80 -35.67
N GLU A 236 23.75 -14.04 -36.60
CA GLU A 236 24.81 -14.52 -37.50
C GLU A 236 26.07 -14.85 -36.72
N GLY A 237 26.28 -14.14 -35.60
CA GLY A 237 27.45 -14.27 -34.77
C GLY A 237 28.67 -13.51 -35.26
N THR A 238 29.62 -13.29 -34.36
CA THR A 238 30.89 -12.64 -34.67
C THR A 238 32.03 -13.29 -33.91
N PRO A 239 33.25 -13.35 -34.51
CA PRO A 239 34.44 -13.82 -33.80
C PRO A 239 34.73 -12.91 -32.59
N LEU A 240 34.99 -13.51 -31.43
CA LEU A 240 35.32 -12.79 -30.21
C LEU A 240 36.77 -12.29 -30.27
N LYS A 241 36.92 -10.98 -29.98
CA LYS A 241 38.21 -10.32 -29.82
C LYS A 241 38.36 -9.76 -28.43
N ILE A 242 39.47 -10.03 -27.78
CA ILE A 242 39.84 -9.43 -26.51
C ILE A 242 41.17 -8.71 -26.69
N ASP A 243 41.24 -7.43 -26.35
CA ASP A 243 42.44 -6.58 -26.55
C ASP A 243 43.01 -6.59 -28.00
N GLY A 244 42.11 -6.79 -28.97
CA GLY A 244 42.46 -6.81 -30.40
C GLY A 244 42.91 -8.16 -30.95
N GLU A 245 43.04 -9.18 -30.08
CA GLU A 245 43.42 -10.54 -30.47
C GLU A 245 42.17 -11.42 -30.57
N LEU A 246 42.13 -12.25 -31.60
CA LEU A 246 41.08 -13.27 -31.78
C LEU A 246 41.26 -14.38 -30.74
N ILE A 247 40.16 -14.75 -30.09
CA ILE A 247 40.18 -15.83 -29.12
C ILE A 247 39.93 -17.15 -29.81
N GLU A 248 40.78 -18.11 -29.50
CA GLU A 248 40.68 -19.49 -29.95
C GLU A 248 40.29 -20.39 -28.77
N ASP A 249 39.52 -21.43 -29.04
CA ASP A 249 39.21 -22.50 -28.09
C ASP A 249 40.39 -23.46 -27.90
N GLU A 250 40.24 -24.44 -27.00
CA GLU A 250 41.29 -25.45 -26.74
C GLU A 250 41.68 -26.27 -27.98
N GLU A 251 40.84 -26.26 -29.02
CA GLU A 251 41.08 -26.98 -30.29
C GLU A 251 41.71 -26.06 -31.36
N GLY A 252 42.00 -24.79 -31.03
CA GLY A 252 42.59 -23.81 -31.98
C GLY A 252 41.58 -23.23 -32.98
N LYS A 253 40.26 -23.33 -32.69
CA LYS A 253 39.20 -22.78 -33.50
C LYS A 253 38.73 -21.44 -32.94
N MET A 254 38.48 -20.47 -33.81
CA MET A 254 38.00 -19.17 -33.41
C MET A 254 36.68 -19.28 -32.65
N VAL A 255 36.61 -18.67 -31.47
CA VAL A 255 35.39 -18.56 -30.69
C VAL A 255 34.43 -17.54 -31.35
N VAL A 256 33.22 -17.98 -31.70
CA VAL A 256 32.18 -17.17 -32.33
C VAL A 256 31.01 -17.06 -31.36
N THR A 257 30.71 -15.85 -30.94
CA THR A 257 29.57 -15.56 -30.08
C THR A 257 28.32 -15.16 -30.89
N LYS A 258 27.13 -15.66 -30.51
CA LYS A 258 25.87 -15.47 -31.21
C LYS A 258 24.77 -15.04 -30.23
N LEU A 259 23.77 -14.35 -30.75
CA LEU A 259 22.58 -14.03 -29.97
C LEU A 259 21.64 -15.25 -29.86
N GLY A 260 21.37 -15.69 -28.64
CA GLY A 260 20.49 -16.80 -28.27
C GLY A 260 19.03 -16.35 -28.12
N GLU A 261 18.40 -15.79 -29.16
CA GLU A 261 17.04 -15.25 -29.11
C GLU A 261 15.95 -16.20 -28.56
N PRO A 262 15.92 -17.51 -28.94
CA PRO A 262 14.85 -18.40 -28.51
C PRO A 262 14.76 -18.56 -26.98
N LEU A 263 15.91 -18.58 -26.31
CA LEU A 263 15.98 -18.69 -24.88
C LEU A 263 15.42 -17.44 -24.19
N LEU A 264 15.84 -16.27 -24.65
CA LEU A 264 15.40 -14.98 -24.10
C LEU A 264 13.89 -14.75 -24.31
N GLN A 265 13.36 -15.16 -25.47
CA GLN A 265 11.93 -15.16 -25.75
C GLN A 265 11.19 -16.06 -24.77
N HIS A 266 11.68 -17.28 -24.56
CA HIS A 266 11.08 -18.22 -23.63
C HIS A 266 11.03 -17.68 -22.19
N VAL A 267 12.13 -17.10 -21.68
CA VAL A 267 12.19 -16.49 -20.34
C VAL A 267 11.16 -15.37 -20.21
N ALA A 268 11.09 -14.47 -21.18
CA ALA A 268 10.18 -13.33 -21.15
C ALA A 268 8.71 -13.79 -21.23
N GLU A 269 8.34 -14.63 -22.19
CA GLU A 269 6.97 -15.10 -22.38
C GLU A 269 6.49 -15.91 -21.18
N ALA A 270 7.33 -16.78 -20.63
CA ALA A 270 6.99 -17.62 -19.50
C ALA A 270 6.65 -16.83 -18.23
N THR A 271 7.25 -15.65 -18.05
CA THR A 271 7.03 -14.77 -16.87
C THR A 271 6.09 -13.60 -17.14
N GLY A 272 5.48 -13.53 -18.33
CA GLY A 272 4.54 -12.46 -18.73
C GLY A 272 5.21 -11.14 -19.12
N GLY A 273 6.53 -11.14 -19.31
CA GLY A 273 7.31 -10.02 -19.82
C GLY A 273 7.37 -9.97 -21.34
N ILE A 274 8.28 -9.17 -21.86
CA ILE A 274 8.53 -9.03 -23.29
C ILE A 274 10.01 -9.25 -23.60
N TYR A 275 10.28 -9.80 -24.79
CA TYR A 275 11.61 -9.87 -25.37
C TYR A 275 11.77 -8.76 -26.40
N VAL A 276 12.89 -8.04 -26.35
CA VAL A 276 13.25 -7.04 -27.35
C VAL A 276 14.69 -7.26 -27.80
N ARG A 277 14.91 -7.25 -29.11
CA ARG A 277 16.25 -7.31 -29.68
C ARG A 277 16.83 -5.90 -29.80
N SER A 278 18.00 -5.68 -29.21
CA SER A 278 18.77 -4.45 -29.41
C SER A 278 19.26 -4.35 -30.83
N ARG A 279 18.93 -3.24 -31.51
CA ARG A 279 19.37 -2.89 -32.86
C ARG A 279 20.21 -1.63 -32.83
N ASN A 280 21.00 -1.36 -33.89
CA ASN A 280 21.81 -0.13 -33.94
C ASN A 280 20.98 1.16 -33.84
N GLU A 281 19.73 1.14 -34.24
CA GLU A 281 18.81 2.26 -34.24
C GLU A 281 18.06 2.41 -32.91
N SER A 282 17.73 1.30 -32.24
CA SER A 282 17.01 1.28 -30.96
C SER A 282 17.56 0.19 -30.04
N PHE A 283 17.75 0.51 -28.78
CA PHE A 283 18.17 -0.49 -27.78
C PHE A 283 16.99 -1.36 -27.28
N GLY A 284 15.74 -0.94 -27.54
CA GLY A 284 14.55 -1.65 -27.08
C GLY A 284 14.06 -1.25 -25.69
N LEU A 285 14.60 -0.18 -25.12
CA LEU A 285 14.18 0.30 -23.80
C LEU A 285 12.80 0.94 -23.82
N GLU A 286 12.46 1.62 -24.91
CA GLU A 286 11.18 2.29 -25.08
C GLU A 286 10.02 1.28 -24.99
N GLU A 287 10.16 0.15 -25.66
CA GLU A 287 9.16 -0.93 -25.63
C GLU A 287 8.99 -1.53 -24.24
N ILE A 288 10.08 -1.66 -23.49
CA ILE A 288 10.03 -2.15 -22.10
C ILE A 288 9.36 -1.13 -21.18
N ILE A 289 9.70 0.16 -21.30
CA ILE A 289 9.08 1.22 -20.50
C ILE A 289 7.58 1.27 -20.80
N GLU A 290 7.16 1.24 -22.06
CA GLU A 290 5.74 1.19 -22.42
C GLU A 290 5.03 -0.02 -21.82
N ARG A 291 5.68 -1.18 -21.78
CA ARG A 291 5.13 -2.38 -21.13
C ARG A 291 4.99 -2.19 -19.62
N LEU A 292 5.97 -1.58 -18.97
CA LEU A 292 5.92 -1.26 -17.54
C LEU A 292 4.76 -0.29 -17.23
N ASP A 293 4.59 0.75 -18.03
CA ASP A 293 3.52 1.75 -17.85
C ASP A 293 2.11 1.14 -18.05
N GLN A 294 1.95 0.18 -18.98
CA GLN A 294 0.70 -0.55 -19.17
C GLN A 294 0.31 -1.38 -17.94
N ILE A 295 1.27 -1.99 -17.25
CA ILE A 295 1.02 -2.80 -16.05
C ILE A 295 0.57 -1.92 -14.90
N GLU A 296 1.20 -0.79 -14.70
CA GLU A 296 0.81 0.19 -13.69
C GLU A 296 -0.62 0.69 -13.89
N ALA A 297 -0.97 1.07 -15.12
CA ALA A 297 -2.34 1.47 -15.46
C ALA A 297 -3.38 0.38 -15.17
N THR A 298 -3.03 -0.89 -15.37
CA THR A 298 -3.93 -2.03 -15.11
C THR A 298 -4.07 -2.31 -13.61
N GLN A 299 -3.00 -2.19 -12.83
CA GLN A 299 -3.03 -2.41 -11.37
C GLN A 299 -3.77 -1.28 -10.64
N LEU A 300 -3.56 -0.03 -11.02
CA LEU A 300 -4.31 1.11 -10.48
C LEU A 300 -5.83 0.99 -10.69
N THR A 301 -6.25 0.28 -11.75
CA THR A 301 -7.68 0.03 -12.00
C THR A 301 -8.24 -1.08 -11.12
N GLN A 302 -7.41 -1.99 -10.60
CA GLN A 302 -7.84 -3.13 -9.78
C GLN A 302 -7.79 -2.87 -8.27
N ILE A 303 -6.94 -1.96 -7.79
CA ILE A 303 -6.81 -1.65 -6.37
C ILE A 303 -7.62 -0.39 -6.05
N THR A 304 -8.92 -0.53 -6.06
CA THR A 304 -9.85 0.49 -5.57
C THR A 304 -10.19 0.16 -4.13
N PHE A 305 -9.50 0.75 -3.18
CA PHE A 305 -9.92 0.67 -1.78
C PHE A 305 -11.12 1.60 -1.57
N GLU A 306 -12.25 1.06 -1.12
CA GLU A 306 -13.36 1.86 -0.63
C GLU A 306 -13.00 2.39 0.77
N GLU A 307 -12.47 3.60 0.84
CA GLU A 307 -12.29 4.28 2.12
C GLU A 307 -13.57 5.03 2.47
N TYR A 308 -14.24 4.60 3.53
CA TYR A 308 -15.45 5.24 4.03
C TYR A 308 -15.10 6.39 4.97
N ASP A 309 -15.75 7.55 4.78
CA ASP A 309 -15.63 8.71 5.69
C ASP A 309 -16.35 8.38 7.02
N GLU A 310 -15.61 8.30 8.11
CA GLU A 310 -16.14 8.00 9.42
C GLU A 310 -16.74 9.26 10.07
N GLN A 311 -18.00 9.18 10.47
CA GLN A 311 -18.74 10.30 11.05
C GLN A 311 -18.92 10.21 12.58
N TYR A 312 -18.23 9.28 13.25
CA TYR A 312 -18.38 9.06 14.70
C TYR A 312 -18.06 10.29 15.54
N GLN A 313 -17.21 11.20 15.04
CA GLN A 313 -16.76 12.40 15.77
C GLN A 313 -17.93 13.33 16.12
N TRP A 314 -18.90 13.50 15.22
CA TRP A 314 -20.08 14.34 15.44
C TRP A 314 -20.99 13.77 16.53
N PHE A 315 -21.19 12.46 16.53
CA PHE A 315 -21.98 11.76 17.52
C PHE A 315 -21.29 11.77 18.89
N LEU A 316 -19.98 11.60 18.93
CA LEU A 316 -19.19 11.69 20.16
C LEU A 316 -19.21 13.11 20.74
N GLY A 317 -19.08 14.13 19.89
CA GLY A 317 -19.19 15.53 20.29
C GLY A 317 -20.55 15.85 20.89
N ALA A 318 -21.65 15.38 20.27
CA ALA A 318 -23.01 15.54 20.79
C ALA A 318 -23.19 14.83 22.14
N ALA A 319 -22.68 13.61 22.29
CA ALA A 319 -22.71 12.88 23.56
C ALA A 319 -22.00 13.65 24.67
N LEU A 320 -20.83 14.20 24.40
CA LEU A 320 -20.04 14.98 25.35
C LEU A 320 -20.80 16.27 25.78
N LEU A 321 -21.38 16.99 24.82
CA LEU A 321 -22.17 18.18 25.11
C LEU A 321 -23.38 17.86 25.99
N LEU A 322 -24.09 16.75 25.75
CA LEU A 322 -25.21 16.30 26.56
C LEU A 322 -24.78 15.93 27.98
N LEU A 323 -23.63 15.26 28.14
CA LEU A 323 -23.06 14.94 29.46
C LEU A 323 -22.65 16.21 30.22
N LEU A 324 -22.07 17.19 29.56
CA LEU A 324 -21.74 18.47 30.15
C LEU A 324 -23.03 19.20 30.59
N ALA A 325 -24.04 19.23 29.72
CA ALA A 325 -25.36 19.84 30.08
C ALA A 325 -25.98 19.11 31.26
N GLU A 326 -25.87 17.78 31.35
CA GLU A 326 -26.38 16.97 32.47
C GLU A 326 -25.73 17.38 33.80
N VAL A 327 -24.45 17.63 33.86
CA VAL A 327 -23.70 18.07 35.04
C VAL A 327 -24.19 19.44 35.52
N PHE A 328 -24.55 20.36 34.59
CA PHE A 328 -25.09 21.67 34.96
C PHE A 328 -26.54 21.62 35.50
N VAL A 329 -27.27 20.55 35.19
CA VAL A 329 -28.62 20.33 35.73
C VAL A 329 -28.52 19.75 37.14
N MET A 330 -28.42 20.62 38.16
CA MET A 330 -28.47 20.20 39.57
C MET A 330 -29.88 19.87 40.02
N GLU A 331 -30.06 18.81 40.80
CA GLU A 331 -31.36 18.44 41.39
C GLU A 331 -31.86 19.47 42.41
N ARG A 332 -30.94 20.22 43.04
CA ARG A 332 -31.24 21.35 43.95
C ARG A 332 -31.12 22.69 43.24
N ARG A 333 -31.79 23.72 43.74
CA ARG A 333 -31.66 25.08 43.19
C ARG A 333 -30.20 25.53 43.27
N ASN A 334 -29.59 25.77 42.13
CA ASN A 334 -28.22 26.22 42.04
C ASN A 334 -28.10 27.66 42.57
N PRO A 335 -27.30 27.93 43.59
CA PRO A 335 -27.17 29.28 44.16
C PRO A 335 -26.58 30.28 43.14
N LEU A 336 -25.83 29.81 42.13
CA LEU A 336 -25.22 30.63 41.07
C LEU A 336 -26.26 31.14 40.04
N LEU A 337 -27.43 30.46 39.92
CA LEU A 337 -28.46 30.81 38.94
C LEU A 337 -29.71 31.43 39.59
N LYS A 338 -29.62 31.96 40.80
CA LYS A 338 -30.74 32.58 41.51
C LYS A 338 -31.42 33.77 40.78
N GLY A 339 -30.76 34.30 39.72
CA GLY A 339 -31.29 35.44 38.93
C GLY A 339 -32.04 35.03 37.66
N VAL A 340 -31.98 33.76 37.23
CA VAL A 340 -32.57 33.30 35.96
C VAL A 340 -33.84 32.50 36.24
N ARG A 341 -35.02 33.13 36.09
CA ARG A 341 -36.34 32.50 36.27
C ARG A 341 -36.79 31.83 34.97
N LEU A 342 -36.27 30.69 34.63
CA LEU A 342 -36.63 29.98 33.38
C LEU A 342 -37.91 29.12 33.47
N PHE A 343 -38.52 28.92 34.66
CA PHE A 343 -39.65 27.99 34.84
C PHE A 343 -40.65 28.46 35.96
N GLU A 344 -40.93 29.74 36.14
CA GLU A 344 -42.07 30.17 36.95
C GLU A 344 -43.34 30.18 36.07
N ARG A 345 -44.23 29.23 36.28
CA ARG A 345 -45.61 29.32 35.87
C ARG A 345 -46.29 30.32 36.85
N GLU A 346 -46.65 31.47 36.33
CA GLU A 346 -47.48 32.44 37.02
C GLU A 346 -48.84 31.80 37.41
N ASN A 347 -48.98 31.42 38.65
CA ASN A 347 -50.29 31.03 39.19
C ASN A 347 -51.11 32.32 39.45
N ASN A 348 -51.76 32.83 38.40
CA ASN A 348 -52.86 33.76 38.57
C ASN A 348 -54.05 32.99 39.15
N ASN A 349 -54.13 32.97 40.46
CA ASN A 349 -55.41 32.77 41.20
C ASN A 349 -55.54 33.89 42.16
N THR A 350 -56.19 34.97 41.69
CA THR A 350 -56.91 35.95 42.51
C THR A 350 -58.40 35.86 42.17
N LYS A 351 -59.10 35.37 43.07
CA LYS A 351 -60.50 35.56 43.63
C LYS A 351 -61.19 34.22 43.75
#